data_889c4976f0545dfce63754efc62e2cc0
#
_entry.id   889c4976f0545dfce63754efc62e2cc0
#
_cell.length_a   1.000
_cell.length_b   1.000
_cell.length_c   1.000
_cell.angle_alpha   90.00
_cell.angle_beta   90.00
_cell.angle_gamma   90.00
#
_symmetry.space_group_name_H-M   'P 1'
#
loop_
_entity.id
_entity.type
_entity.pdbx_description
1 polymer ?
#
loop_
_entity_poly.entity_id
_entity_poly.type
_entity_poly.pdbx_seq_one_letter_code
_entity_poly.pdbx_strand_id
1 'polypeptide(L)'
;VEERLGSESLRSGMLLGCRVMVDGNRRVLSGAIYPFSPLAVGGALAQVRAELAAPRSAQASPSAAGLAIAHAGLLRQLLLPPMPTLVDAVSGAPLLLVADHYRLLDADVLARALAACSEVTGNSEEGWSREREFADGLTRSLVAINRGRQSGRIEVFYRTQRLADDGRAWFEGVAGDAVRHLTREIVDPRGTLRDAGSRPAPPAPAGAGLPPEVLAEAIEQVLLRNYANWADEPIPALGDKMPREAVGTPAGLRRVKGLLRSYEDGEEDMARMQRRRPISYQFLWDALGIAR
;
A
#
# COMPACT_ATOMS: atom_id res chain seq x y z
N VAL A 1 -21.73 8.14 -24.23
CA VAL A 1 -21.33 6.82 -24.70
C VAL A 1 -22.30 5.83 -24.09
N GLU A 2 -23.05 5.13 -24.94
CA GLU A 2 -23.97 4.06 -24.50
C GLU A 2 -23.17 2.74 -24.46
N GLU A 3 -22.59 2.43 -23.31
CA GLU A 3 -21.88 1.18 -23.06
C GLU A 3 -22.45 0.55 -21.77
N ARG A 4 -23.06 -0.63 -21.89
CA ARG A 4 -23.76 -1.28 -20.76
C ARG A 4 -22.82 -2.09 -19.88
N LEU A 5 -21.97 -2.92 -20.45
CA LEU A 5 -21.10 -3.82 -19.69
C LEU A 5 -19.89 -3.10 -19.08
N GLY A 6 -19.31 -2.14 -19.80
CA GLY A 6 -18.17 -1.35 -19.29
C GLY A 6 -18.58 -0.36 -18.21
N SER A 7 -19.82 0.16 -18.24
CA SER A 7 -20.26 1.18 -17.27
C SER A 7 -20.42 0.66 -15.84
N GLU A 8 -20.62 -0.65 -15.65
CA GLU A 8 -20.74 -1.25 -14.32
C GLU A 8 -19.40 -1.28 -13.55
N SER A 9 -18.28 -1.35 -14.28
CA SER A 9 -16.94 -1.44 -13.70
C SER A 9 -16.16 -0.13 -13.77
N LEU A 10 -16.60 0.84 -14.57
CA LEU A 10 -15.92 2.10 -14.74
C LEU A 10 -16.35 3.13 -13.70
N ARG A 11 -15.38 3.77 -13.07
CA ARG A 11 -15.59 4.78 -12.03
C ARG A 11 -15.09 6.15 -12.49
N SER A 12 -15.67 7.22 -11.94
CA SER A 12 -15.22 8.59 -12.21
C SER A 12 -13.77 8.77 -11.75
N GLY A 13 -12.93 9.32 -12.62
CA GLY A 13 -11.51 9.54 -12.33
C GLY A 13 -10.57 8.43 -12.82
N MET A 14 -11.08 7.32 -13.31
CA MET A 14 -10.24 6.28 -13.94
C MET A 14 -9.66 6.78 -15.26
N LEU A 15 -8.40 6.46 -15.50
CA LEU A 15 -7.76 6.64 -16.81
C LEU A 15 -8.06 5.43 -17.68
N LEU A 16 -8.64 5.69 -18.85
CA LEU A 16 -9.01 4.64 -19.80
C LEU A 16 -8.19 4.76 -21.08
N GLY A 17 -7.61 3.66 -21.54
CA GLY A 17 -7.12 3.50 -22.89
C GLY A 17 -8.27 3.04 -23.79
N CYS A 18 -8.69 3.86 -24.74
CA CYS A 18 -9.77 3.51 -25.67
C CYS A 18 -9.63 4.26 -26.98
N ARG A 19 -10.28 3.75 -28.02
CA ARG A 19 -10.42 4.43 -29.31
C ARG A 19 -11.79 5.09 -29.39
N VAL A 20 -11.80 6.40 -29.57
CA VAL A 20 -13.04 7.17 -29.81
C VAL A 20 -13.22 7.35 -31.30
N MET A 21 -14.38 7.01 -31.82
CA MET A 21 -14.80 7.26 -33.20
C MET A 21 -15.95 8.27 -33.20
N VAL A 22 -16.05 9.04 -34.27
CA VAL A 22 -17.14 9.96 -34.54
C VAL A 22 -18.10 9.27 -35.51
N ASP A 23 -19.34 9.10 -35.11
CA ASP A 23 -20.42 8.58 -35.92
C ASP A 23 -21.54 9.62 -35.97
N GLY A 24 -21.56 10.40 -37.04
CA GLY A 24 -22.44 11.55 -37.15
C GLY A 24 -22.21 12.55 -36.03
N ASN A 25 -23.23 12.79 -35.20
CA ASN A 25 -23.18 13.70 -34.04
C ASN A 25 -22.83 12.94 -32.72
N ARG A 26 -22.55 11.65 -32.78
CA ARG A 26 -22.22 10.81 -31.62
C ARG A 26 -20.74 10.49 -31.58
N ARG A 27 -20.23 10.34 -30.34
CA ARG A 27 -18.90 9.79 -30.09
C ARG A 27 -19.08 8.43 -29.47
N VAL A 28 -18.57 7.41 -30.13
CA VAL A 28 -18.68 6.01 -29.71
C VAL A 28 -17.30 5.46 -29.41
N LEU A 29 -17.21 4.58 -28.43
CA LEU A 29 -15.98 3.82 -28.18
C LEU A 29 -15.94 2.64 -29.15
N SER A 30 -14.82 2.46 -29.81
CA SER A 30 -14.59 1.34 -30.71
C SER A 30 -13.49 0.44 -30.16
N GLY A 31 -13.81 -0.83 -30.06
CA GLY A 31 -12.87 -1.85 -29.58
C GLY A 31 -12.88 -1.98 -28.04
N ALA A 32 -11.78 -2.52 -27.50
CA ALA A 32 -11.66 -2.75 -26.08
C ALA A 32 -11.39 -1.47 -25.30
N ILE A 33 -11.87 -1.43 -24.05
CA ILE A 33 -11.60 -0.39 -23.08
C ILE A 33 -10.58 -0.97 -22.10
N TYR A 34 -9.48 -0.24 -21.88
CA TYR A 34 -8.39 -0.65 -21.01
C TYR A 34 -8.31 0.31 -19.80
N PRO A 35 -8.83 -0.08 -18.63
CA PRO A 35 -8.68 0.73 -17.42
C PRO A 35 -7.23 0.62 -16.91
N PHE A 36 -6.56 1.75 -16.71
CA PHE A 36 -5.25 1.78 -16.09
C PHE A 36 -5.38 1.76 -14.57
N SER A 37 -4.55 0.95 -13.91
CA SER A 37 -4.44 1.01 -12.46
C SER A 37 -3.95 2.40 -12.00
N PRO A 38 -4.31 2.89 -10.81
CA PRO A 38 -3.83 4.17 -10.28
C PRO A 38 -2.30 4.30 -10.31
N LEU A 39 -1.57 3.20 -10.10
CA LEU A 39 -0.10 3.15 -10.14
C LEU A 39 0.47 3.38 -11.55
N ALA A 40 -0.26 3.00 -12.59
CA ALA A 40 0.17 3.15 -13.98
C ALA A 40 -0.19 4.51 -14.59
N VAL A 41 -1.14 5.26 -14.00
CA VAL A 41 -1.66 6.52 -14.56
C VAL A 41 -0.55 7.53 -14.83
N GLY A 42 0.36 7.74 -13.90
CA GLY A 42 1.47 8.69 -14.03
C GLY A 42 2.37 8.36 -15.22
N GLY A 43 2.79 7.11 -15.34
CA GLY A 43 3.63 6.63 -16.44
C GLY A 43 2.92 6.68 -17.79
N ALA A 44 1.65 6.27 -17.85
CA ALA A 44 0.85 6.32 -19.07
C ALA A 44 0.67 7.76 -19.57
N LEU A 45 0.35 8.70 -18.68
CA LEU A 45 0.22 10.12 -19.04
C LEU A 45 1.55 10.75 -19.45
N ALA A 46 2.66 10.40 -18.79
CA ALA A 46 3.99 10.88 -19.16
C ALA A 46 4.35 10.41 -20.57
N GLN A 47 4.09 9.15 -20.90
CA GLN A 47 4.34 8.59 -22.23
C GLN A 47 3.49 9.28 -23.29
N VAL A 48 2.19 9.44 -23.08
CA VAL A 48 1.31 10.14 -24.02
C VAL A 48 1.76 11.59 -24.26
N ARG A 49 2.17 12.31 -23.20
CA ARG A 49 2.68 13.67 -23.31
C ARG A 49 3.99 13.75 -24.10
N ALA A 50 4.90 12.80 -23.88
CA ALA A 50 6.15 12.71 -24.63
C ALA A 50 5.88 12.52 -26.13
N GLU A 51 4.96 11.61 -26.49
CA GLU A 51 4.55 11.36 -27.87
C GLU A 51 3.89 12.59 -28.52
N LEU A 52 3.09 13.33 -27.76
CA LEU A 52 2.44 14.56 -28.24
C LEU A 52 3.42 15.72 -28.41
N ALA A 53 4.48 15.77 -27.58
CA ALA A 53 5.51 16.79 -27.64
C ALA A 53 6.60 16.52 -28.68
N ALA A 54 6.69 15.30 -29.22
CA ALA A 54 7.66 14.95 -30.23
C ALA A 54 7.47 15.81 -31.50
N PRO A 55 8.54 16.40 -32.08
CA PRO A 55 8.44 17.26 -33.23
C PRO A 55 7.90 16.45 -34.42
N ARG A 56 6.73 16.84 -34.90
CA ARG A 56 6.09 16.27 -36.08
C ARG A 56 6.51 17.11 -37.29
N SER A 57 7.18 16.51 -38.26
CA SER A 57 7.28 17.15 -39.55
C SER A 57 5.87 17.29 -40.11
N ALA A 58 5.52 18.46 -40.63
CA ALA A 58 4.17 18.85 -41.03
C ALA A 58 3.49 17.92 -42.06
N GLN A 59 4.19 16.90 -42.55
CA GLN A 59 3.75 15.94 -43.57
C GLN A 59 3.79 14.48 -43.15
N ALA A 60 4.26 14.15 -41.95
CA ALA A 60 4.37 12.75 -41.52
C ALA A 60 3.17 12.36 -40.66
N SER A 61 2.28 11.54 -41.23
CA SER A 61 1.43 10.66 -40.41
C SER A 61 2.34 9.86 -39.49
N PRO A 62 1.94 9.63 -38.21
CA PRO A 62 2.71 8.77 -37.33
C PRO A 62 2.99 7.46 -38.05
N SER A 63 4.26 7.06 -38.14
CA SER A 63 4.58 5.78 -38.78
C SER A 63 3.86 4.66 -38.01
N ALA A 64 3.39 3.65 -38.73
CA ALA A 64 2.77 2.48 -38.11
C ALA A 64 3.68 1.86 -37.03
N ALA A 65 5.00 1.94 -37.20
CA ALA A 65 5.99 1.51 -36.23
C ALA A 65 6.00 2.38 -34.98
N GLY A 66 5.92 3.72 -35.09
CA GLY A 66 5.85 4.63 -33.95
C GLY A 66 4.58 4.41 -33.13
N LEU A 67 3.42 4.22 -33.77
CA LEU A 67 2.18 3.88 -33.12
C LEU A 67 2.25 2.52 -32.42
N ALA A 68 2.88 1.51 -33.04
CA ALA A 68 3.04 0.19 -32.43
C ALA A 68 3.92 0.25 -31.18
N ILE A 69 5.01 1.03 -31.19
CA ILE A 69 5.89 1.24 -30.02
C ILE A 69 5.14 1.95 -28.90
N ALA A 70 4.38 3.01 -29.20
CA ALA A 70 3.58 3.72 -28.22
C ALA A 70 2.51 2.81 -27.58
N HIS A 71 1.82 2.00 -28.39
CA HIS A 71 0.87 1.00 -27.92
C HIS A 71 1.53 -0.07 -27.04
N ALA A 72 2.69 -0.59 -27.45
CA ALA A 72 3.43 -1.57 -26.65
C ALA A 72 3.83 -1.02 -25.27
N GLY A 73 4.29 0.24 -25.21
CA GLY A 73 4.60 0.91 -23.96
C GLY A 73 3.39 1.10 -23.05
N LEU A 74 2.25 1.50 -23.61
CA LEU A 74 0.99 1.64 -22.87
C LEU A 74 0.46 0.28 -22.40
N LEU A 75 0.52 -0.75 -23.24
CA LEU A 75 0.16 -2.11 -22.85
C LEU A 75 1.05 -2.66 -21.75
N ARG A 76 2.36 -2.36 -21.79
CA ARG A 76 3.26 -2.73 -20.70
C ARG A 76 2.83 -2.09 -19.38
N GLN A 77 2.46 -0.82 -19.37
CA GLN A 77 1.98 -0.11 -18.16
C GLN A 77 0.64 -0.67 -17.68
N LEU A 78 -0.21 -1.14 -18.58
CA LEU A 78 -1.48 -1.76 -18.25
C LEU A 78 -1.29 -3.16 -17.63
N LEU A 79 -0.45 -4.00 -18.25
CA LEU A 79 -0.26 -5.40 -17.86
C LEU A 79 0.73 -5.56 -16.70
N LEU A 80 1.72 -4.66 -16.62
CA LEU A 80 2.78 -4.68 -15.63
C LEU A 80 2.90 -3.28 -14.98
N PRO A 81 1.88 -2.87 -14.17
CA PRO A 81 1.94 -1.57 -13.51
C PRO A 81 3.21 -1.48 -12.65
N PRO A 82 3.86 -0.32 -12.59
CA PRO A 82 5.03 -0.14 -11.76
C PRO A 82 4.65 -0.41 -10.29
N MET A 83 5.44 -1.21 -9.62
CA MET A 83 5.28 -1.42 -8.19
C MET A 83 5.76 -0.17 -7.44
N PRO A 84 4.98 0.35 -6.49
CA PRO A 84 5.41 1.48 -5.68
C PRO A 84 6.64 1.11 -4.85
N THR A 85 7.48 2.10 -4.57
CA THR A 85 8.51 1.95 -3.56
C THR A 85 7.83 1.91 -2.19
N LEU A 86 7.92 0.75 -1.53
CA LEU A 86 7.42 0.62 -0.17
C LEU A 86 8.48 1.15 0.79
N VAL A 87 8.09 2.05 1.67
CA VAL A 87 8.97 2.62 2.69
C VAL A 87 8.37 2.39 4.08
N ASP A 88 9.23 2.23 5.07
CA ASP A 88 8.82 2.21 6.46
C ASP A 88 8.34 3.61 6.87
N ALA A 89 7.12 3.70 7.38
CA ALA A 89 6.46 4.97 7.69
C ALA A 89 7.19 5.79 8.78
N VAL A 90 8.03 5.14 9.57
CA VAL A 90 8.77 5.79 10.68
C VAL A 90 10.10 6.36 10.22
N SER A 91 10.85 5.57 9.44
CA SER A 91 12.23 5.92 9.05
C SER A 91 12.35 6.44 7.63
N GLY A 92 11.32 6.29 6.79
CA GLY A 92 11.39 6.57 5.35
C GLY A 92 12.32 5.62 4.58
N ALA A 93 12.94 4.65 5.26
CA ALA A 93 13.84 3.68 4.63
C ALA A 93 13.05 2.65 3.79
N PRO A 94 13.66 2.01 2.79
CA PRO A 94 13.02 0.94 2.05
C PRO A 94 12.49 -0.15 2.98
N LEU A 95 11.21 -0.50 2.80
CA LEU A 95 10.55 -1.58 3.56
C LEU A 95 11.10 -2.93 3.09
N LEU A 96 11.68 -3.67 4.01
CA LEU A 96 12.13 -5.03 3.83
C LEU A 96 11.57 -5.90 4.95
N LEU A 97 11.22 -7.13 4.63
CA LEU A 97 10.89 -8.12 5.63
C LEU A 97 12.18 -8.87 5.99
N VAL A 98 12.77 -8.52 7.12
CA VAL A 98 14.00 -9.15 7.60
C VAL A 98 13.66 -10.04 8.77
N ALA A 99 14.06 -11.30 8.72
CA ALA A 99 13.89 -12.28 9.79
C ALA A 99 15.24 -12.87 10.19
N ASP A 100 15.63 -12.68 11.44
CA ASP A 100 16.74 -13.40 12.04
C ASP A 100 16.22 -14.68 12.71
N HIS A 101 16.78 -15.79 12.32
CA HIS A 101 16.43 -17.12 12.86
C HIS A 101 17.46 -17.54 13.90
N TYR A 102 16.97 -17.95 15.05
CA TYR A 102 17.79 -18.42 16.16
C TYR A 102 17.38 -19.84 16.59
N ARG A 103 18.35 -20.62 17.05
CA ARG A 103 18.08 -21.81 17.83
C ARG A 103 17.82 -21.38 19.27
N LEU A 104 16.73 -21.83 19.84
CA LEU A 104 16.40 -21.64 21.26
C LEU A 104 17.14 -22.71 22.06
N LEU A 105 17.97 -22.30 23.00
CA LEU A 105 18.73 -23.18 23.90
C LEU A 105 18.07 -23.26 25.27
N ASP A 106 17.56 -22.16 25.79
CA ASP A 106 16.86 -22.09 27.06
C ASP A 106 15.66 -21.14 26.98
N ALA A 107 14.44 -21.70 27.01
CA ALA A 107 13.20 -20.94 26.87
C ALA A 107 12.89 -20.08 28.11
N ASP A 108 13.21 -20.59 29.30
CA ASP A 108 12.89 -19.93 30.55
C ASP A 108 13.84 -18.76 30.80
N VAL A 109 15.10 -18.91 30.45
CA VAL A 109 16.11 -17.84 30.49
C VAL A 109 15.71 -16.71 29.54
N LEU A 110 15.36 -17.05 28.28
CA LEU A 110 14.91 -16.08 27.30
C LEU A 110 13.67 -15.31 27.77
N ALA A 111 12.65 -16.03 28.25
CA ALA A 111 11.40 -15.42 28.70
C ALA A 111 11.64 -14.45 29.88
N ARG A 112 12.47 -14.83 30.85
CA ARG A 112 12.83 -13.95 31.97
C ARG A 112 13.62 -12.73 31.52
N ALA A 113 14.57 -12.91 30.58
CA ALA A 113 15.39 -11.82 30.05
C ALA A 113 14.54 -10.78 29.30
N LEU A 114 13.61 -11.24 28.45
CA LEU A 114 12.69 -10.37 27.74
C LEU A 114 11.70 -9.66 28.68
N ALA A 115 11.15 -10.37 29.66
CA ALA A 115 10.23 -9.79 30.65
C ALA A 115 10.90 -8.74 31.56
N ALA A 116 12.22 -8.80 31.72
CA ALA A 116 12.99 -7.78 32.48
C ALA A 116 13.21 -6.48 31.69
N CYS A 117 12.97 -6.47 30.37
CA CYS A 117 13.15 -5.29 29.53
C CYS A 117 11.88 -4.45 29.52
N SER A 118 11.96 -3.20 29.99
CA SER A 118 10.81 -2.27 30.04
C SER A 118 10.25 -1.88 28.67
N GLU A 119 11.05 -2.03 27.61
CA GLU A 119 10.64 -1.75 26.21
C GLU A 119 9.94 -2.95 25.55
N VAL A 120 9.82 -4.09 26.24
CA VAL A 120 9.28 -5.34 25.68
C VAL A 120 7.94 -5.65 26.30
N THR A 121 6.97 -5.92 25.44
CA THR A 121 5.62 -6.39 25.78
C THR A 121 5.38 -7.78 25.22
N GLY A 122 4.41 -8.50 25.77
CA GLY A 122 4.05 -9.84 25.30
C GLY A 122 4.53 -10.96 26.22
N ASN A 123 4.40 -12.20 25.72
CA ASN A 123 4.70 -13.41 26.49
C ASN A 123 5.15 -14.55 25.56
N SER A 124 5.47 -15.71 26.16
CA SER A 124 5.98 -16.88 25.44
C SER A 124 4.95 -17.58 24.55
N GLU A 125 3.65 -17.32 24.69
CA GLU A 125 2.58 -17.93 23.90
C GLU A 125 2.25 -17.07 22.67
N GLU A 126 2.13 -15.77 22.87
CA GLU A 126 1.73 -14.82 21.84
C GLU A 126 2.93 -14.20 21.09
N GLY A 127 4.13 -14.34 21.67
CA GLY A 127 5.34 -13.66 21.21
C GLY A 127 5.60 -12.38 22.00
N TRP A 128 6.71 -11.72 21.65
CA TRP A 128 7.11 -10.45 22.27
C TRP A 128 7.28 -9.37 21.22
N SER A 129 7.03 -8.12 21.62
CA SER A 129 7.25 -6.94 20.80
C SER A 129 8.14 -5.96 21.57
N ARG A 130 9.22 -5.51 20.92
CA ARG A 130 9.95 -4.35 21.41
C ARG A 130 9.31 -3.10 20.85
N GLU A 131 8.88 -2.22 21.73
CA GLU A 131 8.14 -1.03 21.39
C GLU A 131 8.91 0.23 21.81
N ARG A 132 8.68 1.32 21.08
CA ARG A 132 9.22 2.64 21.39
C ARG A 132 8.15 3.69 21.16
N GLU A 133 8.05 4.62 22.10
CA GLU A 133 7.30 5.86 21.90
C GLU A 133 8.12 6.84 21.07
N PHE A 134 7.49 7.43 20.05
CA PHE A 134 8.08 8.41 19.16
C PHE A 134 7.62 9.82 19.52
N ALA A 135 8.27 10.83 18.91
CA ALA A 135 8.01 12.24 19.17
C ALA A 135 6.57 12.69 18.87
N ASP A 136 5.84 11.92 18.06
CA ASP A 136 4.42 12.10 17.76
C ASP A 136 3.48 11.50 18.83
N GLY A 137 4.01 10.98 19.93
CA GLY A 137 3.26 10.34 21.01
C GLY A 137 2.74 8.95 20.68
N LEU A 138 3.11 8.39 19.53
CA LEU A 138 2.68 7.04 19.12
C LEU A 138 3.73 6.00 19.49
N THR A 139 3.28 4.92 20.10
CA THR A 139 4.11 3.74 20.35
C THR A 139 4.11 2.84 19.11
N ARG A 140 5.29 2.49 18.64
CA ARG A 140 5.46 1.61 17.48
C ARG A 140 6.36 0.43 17.80
N SER A 141 5.99 -0.74 17.28
CA SER A 141 6.83 -1.94 17.35
C SER A 141 8.05 -1.79 16.45
N LEU A 142 9.23 -1.97 17.01
CA LEU A 142 10.51 -1.98 16.29
C LEU A 142 10.93 -3.40 15.92
N VAL A 143 10.63 -4.35 16.79
CA VAL A 143 11.06 -5.75 16.69
C VAL A 143 9.91 -6.64 17.13
N ALA A 144 9.58 -7.66 16.36
CA ALA A 144 8.66 -8.72 16.76
C ALA A 144 9.43 -10.02 16.93
N ILE A 145 9.24 -10.70 18.07
CA ILE A 145 9.94 -11.92 18.43
C ILE A 145 8.91 -13.03 18.61
N ASN A 146 8.97 -14.04 17.76
CA ASN A 146 7.99 -15.12 17.73
C ASN A 146 8.67 -16.48 17.88
N ARG A 147 7.91 -17.46 18.33
CA ARG A 147 8.34 -18.85 18.19
C ARG A 147 8.37 -19.22 16.71
N GLY A 148 9.47 -19.78 16.24
CA GLY A 148 9.59 -20.25 14.87
C GLY A 148 8.64 -21.42 14.59
N ARG A 149 8.29 -21.60 13.32
CA ARG A 149 7.43 -22.71 12.88
C ARG A 149 7.96 -24.08 13.28
N GLN A 150 9.27 -24.21 13.44
CA GLN A 150 9.90 -25.42 13.94
C GLN A 150 10.13 -25.31 15.45
N SER A 151 9.83 -26.38 16.18
CA SER A 151 10.10 -26.43 17.63
C SER A 151 11.57 -26.15 17.93
N GLY A 152 11.82 -25.39 19.00
CA GLY A 152 13.17 -25.00 19.40
C GLY A 152 13.79 -23.90 18.56
N ARG A 153 12.97 -23.10 17.85
CA ARG A 153 13.43 -21.91 17.10
C ARG A 153 12.72 -20.64 17.55
N ILE A 154 13.42 -19.53 17.42
CA ILE A 154 12.92 -18.17 17.57
C ILE A 154 13.15 -17.43 16.25
N GLU A 155 12.18 -16.65 15.84
CA GLU A 155 12.24 -15.77 14.68
C GLU A 155 12.06 -14.33 15.15
N VAL A 156 12.99 -13.47 14.75
CA VAL A 156 13.00 -12.06 15.12
C VAL A 156 12.83 -11.23 13.86
N PHE A 157 11.75 -10.48 13.78
CA PHE A 157 11.32 -9.76 12.58
C PHE A 157 11.57 -8.26 12.68
N TYR A 158 12.01 -7.69 11.56
CA TYR A 158 12.28 -6.27 11.39
C TYR A 158 11.73 -5.78 10.06
N ARG A 159 11.44 -4.49 9.98
CA ARG A 159 10.86 -3.87 8.76
C ARG A 159 11.88 -3.19 7.86
N THR A 160 13.10 -2.99 8.30
CA THR A 160 14.19 -2.41 7.50
C THR A 160 15.51 -3.06 7.84
N GLN A 161 16.47 -2.98 6.91
CA GLN A 161 17.81 -3.51 7.13
C GLN A 161 18.47 -2.87 8.37
N ARG A 162 18.35 -1.55 8.51
CA ARG A 162 18.94 -0.83 9.66
C ARG A 162 18.35 -1.29 10.99
N LEU A 163 17.03 -1.43 11.07
CA LEU A 163 16.39 -1.97 12.27
C LEU A 163 16.84 -3.39 12.59
N ALA A 164 17.14 -4.20 11.56
CA ALA A 164 17.66 -5.55 11.74
C ALA A 164 19.09 -5.56 12.27
N ASP A 165 19.92 -4.65 11.80
CA ASP A 165 21.32 -4.57 12.24
C ASP A 165 21.42 -4.09 13.69
N ASP A 166 20.71 -3.01 14.03
CA ASP A 166 20.65 -2.47 15.39
C ASP A 166 19.91 -3.45 16.33
N GLY A 167 18.82 -4.04 15.85
CA GLY A 167 17.96 -4.93 16.62
C GLY A 167 18.60 -6.27 16.93
N ARG A 168 19.43 -6.79 16.02
CA ARG A 168 20.19 -8.02 16.26
C ARG A 168 21.14 -7.87 17.42
N ALA A 169 21.95 -6.80 17.43
CA ALA A 169 22.90 -6.53 18.52
C ALA A 169 22.17 -6.40 19.87
N TRP A 170 21.05 -5.70 19.88
CA TRP A 170 20.19 -5.59 21.05
C TRP A 170 19.65 -6.93 21.51
N PHE A 171 19.05 -7.73 20.60
CA PHE A 171 18.43 -9.02 20.95
C PHE A 171 19.45 -10.02 21.47
N GLU A 172 20.60 -10.14 20.81
CA GLU A 172 21.69 -11.01 21.26
C GLU A 172 22.23 -10.59 22.62
N GLY A 173 22.28 -9.27 22.90
CA GLY A 173 22.67 -8.76 24.21
C GLY A 173 21.66 -9.10 25.34
N VAL A 174 20.37 -9.07 25.04
CA VAL A 174 19.31 -9.41 26.00
C VAL A 174 19.19 -10.92 26.18
N ALA A 175 19.19 -11.67 25.10
CA ALA A 175 18.97 -13.12 25.12
C ALA A 175 20.21 -13.90 25.61
N GLY A 176 21.42 -13.35 25.45
CA GLY A 176 22.67 -13.97 25.82
C GLY A 176 22.80 -15.40 25.31
N ASP A 177 23.20 -16.32 26.18
CA ASP A 177 23.41 -17.73 25.84
C ASP A 177 22.10 -18.53 25.67
N ALA A 178 20.93 -17.91 25.90
CA ALA A 178 19.64 -18.59 25.71
C ALA A 178 19.30 -18.88 24.25
N VAL A 179 19.97 -18.21 23.31
CA VAL A 179 19.77 -18.37 21.87
C VAL A 179 21.09 -18.46 21.11
N ARG A 180 21.04 -19.04 19.91
CA ARG A 180 22.16 -19.07 18.98
C ARG A 180 21.68 -18.67 17.60
N HIS A 181 22.25 -17.62 17.01
CA HIS A 181 21.94 -17.17 15.66
C HIS A 181 22.22 -18.29 14.63
N LEU A 182 21.32 -18.45 13.69
CA LEU A 182 21.43 -19.42 12.60
C LEU A 182 21.63 -18.75 11.25
N THR A 183 20.67 -17.90 10.88
CA THR A 183 20.67 -17.24 9.57
C THR A 183 19.76 -16.02 9.58
N ARG A 184 19.99 -15.13 8.62
CA ARG A 184 19.11 -13.99 8.32
C ARG A 184 18.46 -14.21 6.95
N GLU A 185 17.15 -14.03 6.90
CA GLU A 185 16.38 -14.00 5.67
C GLU A 185 15.96 -12.56 5.39
N ILE A 186 16.10 -12.13 4.14
CA ILE A 186 15.69 -10.80 3.69
C ILE A 186 14.76 -10.98 2.48
N VAL A 187 13.54 -10.48 2.59
CA VAL A 187 12.55 -10.56 1.54
C VAL A 187 12.08 -9.15 1.16
N ASP A 188 12.16 -8.86 -0.13
CA ASP A 188 11.51 -7.66 -0.68
C ASP A 188 10.00 -7.94 -0.80
N PRO A 189 9.13 -7.24 -0.05
CA PRO A 189 7.69 -7.50 -0.06
C PRO A 189 7.04 -7.25 -1.42
N ARG A 190 7.69 -6.49 -2.32
CA ARG A 190 7.22 -6.28 -3.70
C ARG A 190 7.18 -7.58 -4.51
N GLY A 191 8.12 -8.50 -4.26
CA GLY A 191 8.10 -9.83 -4.86
C GLY A 191 6.85 -10.61 -4.45
N THR A 192 6.58 -10.64 -3.16
CA THR A 192 5.40 -11.32 -2.60
C THR A 192 4.08 -10.73 -3.11
N LEU A 193 4.00 -9.39 -3.25
CA LEU A 193 2.82 -8.71 -3.78
C LEU A 193 2.58 -9.03 -5.26
N ARG A 194 3.63 -9.20 -6.08
CA ARG A 194 3.49 -9.65 -7.47
C ARG A 194 2.90 -11.05 -7.56
N ASP A 195 3.38 -11.94 -6.70
CA ASP A 195 2.96 -13.33 -6.68
C ASP A 195 1.56 -13.50 -6.07
N ALA A 196 1.16 -12.61 -5.14
CA ALA A 196 -0.16 -12.61 -4.53
C ALA A 196 -1.29 -12.36 -5.53
N GLY A 197 -1.05 -11.56 -6.59
CA GLY A 197 -2.01 -11.36 -7.68
C GLY A 197 -2.29 -12.64 -8.49
N SER A 198 -1.43 -13.65 -8.38
CA SER A 198 -1.51 -14.93 -9.10
C SER A 198 -1.97 -16.10 -8.20
N ARG A 199 -2.07 -15.90 -6.90
CA ARG A 199 -2.50 -16.93 -5.94
C ARG A 199 -3.92 -16.65 -5.44
N PRO A 200 -4.76 -17.67 -5.29
CA PRO A 200 -6.00 -17.54 -4.50
C PRO A 200 -5.62 -17.01 -3.12
N ALA A 201 -6.38 -16.02 -2.63
CA ALA A 201 -6.18 -15.50 -1.28
C ALA A 201 -6.16 -16.67 -0.28
N PRO A 202 -5.18 -16.76 0.63
CA PRO A 202 -5.21 -17.76 1.67
C PRO A 202 -6.54 -17.64 2.43
N PRO A 203 -7.13 -18.76 2.84
CA PRO A 203 -8.33 -18.71 3.66
C PRO A 203 -8.03 -17.85 4.89
N ALA A 204 -8.95 -16.93 5.21
CA ALA A 204 -8.84 -16.10 6.40
C ALA A 204 -8.52 -17.00 7.61
N PRO A 205 -7.61 -16.60 8.51
CA PRO A 205 -7.27 -17.41 9.66
C PRO A 205 -8.54 -17.77 10.40
N ALA A 206 -8.75 -19.08 10.58
CA ALA A 206 -9.86 -19.59 11.35
C ALA A 206 -9.69 -19.11 12.80
N GLY A 207 -10.52 -18.14 13.22
CA GLY A 207 -10.50 -17.62 14.57
C GLY A 207 -10.65 -16.11 14.71
N ALA A 208 -10.53 -15.32 13.66
CA ALA A 208 -10.84 -13.89 13.69
C ALA A 208 -12.34 -13.65 13.54
N GLY A 209 -13.15 -14.28 14.38
CA GLY A 209 -14.59 -14.20 14.33
C GLY A 209 -15.16 -12.99 15.06
N LEU A 210 -14.66 -11.78 14.80
CA LEU A 210 -15.41 -10.58 15.15
C LEU A 210 -16.62 -10.50 14.21
N PRO A 211 -17.84 -10.24 14.74
CA PRO A 211 -18.99 -9.94 13.92
C PRO A 211 -18.63 -8.82 12.92
N PRO A 212 -19.13 -8.87 11.67
CA PRO A 212 -18.80 -7.87 10.63
C PRO A 212 -19.04 -6.43 11.09
N GLU A 213 -20.02 -6.20 11.95
CA GLU A 213 -20.36 -4.90 12.51
C GLU A 213 -19.25 -4.40 13.47
N VAL A 214 -18.79 -5.28 14.38
CA VAL A 214 -17.72 -4.97 15.33
C VAL A 214 -16.40 -4.72 14.61
N LEU A 215 -16.12 -5.52 13.56
CA LEU A 215 -14.96 -5.31 12.70
C LEU A 215 -15.04 -3.94 12.01
N ALA A 216 -16.20 -3.57 11.46
CA ALA A 216 -16.39 -2.29 10.80
C ALA A 216 -16.19 -1.11 11.77
N GLU A 217 -16.73 -1.19 12.99
CA GLU A 217 -16.54 -0.17 14.03
C GLU A 217 -15.07 -0.03 14.45
N ALA A 218 -14.38 -1.15 14.66
CA ALA A 218 -12.96 -1.15 15.00
C ALA A 218 -12.11 -0.50 13.91
N ILE A 219 -12.37 -0.82 12.64
CA ILE A 219 -11.65 -0.21 11.51
C ILE A 219 -11.99 1.28 11.40
N GLU A 220 -13.24 1.68 11.60
CA GLU A 220 -13.68 3.09 11.58
C GLU A 220 -12.92 3.91 12.64
N GLN A 221 -12.79 3.40 13.85
CA GLN A 221 -12.02 4.06 14.92
C GLN A 221 -10.54 4.22 14.56
N VAL A 222 -9.94 3.19 13.96
CA VAL A 222 -8.55 3.25 13.50
C VAL A 222 -8.40 4.26 12.38
N LEU A 223 -9.31 4.28 11.40
CA LEU A 223 -9.29 5.24 10.30
C LEU A 223 -9.42 6.68 10.79
N LEU A 224 -10.39 6.97 11.64
CA LEU A 224 -10.57 8.31 12.20
C LEU A 224 -9.32 8.81 12.93
N ARG A 225 -8.65 7.92 13.68
CA ARG A 225 -7.41 8.25 14.37
C ARG A 225 -6.25 8.49 13.41
N ASN A 226 -6.07 7.59 12.43
CA ASN A 226 -4.95 7.66 11.49
C ASN A 226 -5.05 8.86 10.54
N TYR A 227 -6.26 9.28 10.22
CA TYR A 227 -6.50 10.39 9.29
C TYR A 227 -6.87 11.71 10.02
N ALA A 228 -6.72 11.78 11.35
CA ALA A 228 -7.07 12.97 12.12
C ALA A 228 -6.40 14.25 11.59
N ASN A 229 -5.16 14.18 11.17
CA ASN A 229 -4.35 15.30 10.67
C ASN A 229 -4.16 15.29 9.14
N TRP A 230 -4.83 14.38 8.43
CA TRP A 230 -4.60 14.16 6.99
C TRP A 230 -4.70 15.43 6.14
N ALA A 231 -5.59 16.35 6.47
CA ALA A 231 -5.78 17.59 5.73
C ALA A 231 -4.54 18.51 5.76
N ASP A 232 -3.71 18.37 6.79
CA ASP A 232 -2.57 19.23 7.11
C ASP A 232 -1.21 18.48 7.01
N GLU A 233 -1.21 17.25 6.49
CA GLU A 233 0.00 16.47 6.22
C GLU A 233 0.38 16.50 4.74
N PRO A 234 1.69 16.63 4.38
CA PRO A 234 2.14 16.56 3.00
C PRO A 234 1.89 15.18 2.39
N ILE A 235 1.26 15.13 1.22
CA ILE A 235 0.93 13.88 0.55
C ILE A 235 1.70 13.75 -0.77
N PRO A 236 2.48 12.69 -0.99
CA PRO A 236 3.25 12.49 -2.23
C PRO A 236 2.38 12.49 -3.49
N ALA A 237 1.17 11.93 -3.43
CA ALA A 237 0.22 11.94 -4.55
C ALA A 237 -0.24 13.36 -4.95
N LEU A 238 -0.07 14.34 -4.06
CA LEU A 238 -0.37 15.76 -4.30
C LEU A 238 0.89 16.58 -4.64
N GLY A 239 2.05 15.93 -4.81
CA GLY A 239 3.35 16.56 -5.04
C GLY A 239 3.89 17.18 -3.76
N ASP A 240 3.81 16.42 -2.66
CA ASP A 240 4.22 16.77 -1.30
C ASP A 240 3.55 18.04 -0.74
N LYS A 241 2.37 18.37 -1.25
CA LYS A 241 1.53 19.46 -0.72
C LYS A 241 0.51 18.89 0.27
N MET A 242 0.16 19.71 1.24
CA MET A 242 -0.96 19.44 2.12
C MET A 242 -2.28 19.48 1.35
N PRO A 243 -3.24 18.58 1.59
CA PRO A 243 -4.56 18.64 0.97
C PRO A 243 -5.24 20.01 1.09
N ARG A 244 -5.15 20.65 2.26
CA ARG A 244 -5.69 21.98 2.52
C ARG A 244 -5.08 23.07 1.64
N GLU A 245 -3.79 22.99 1.33
CA GLU A 245 -3.14 23.89 0.38
C GLU A 245 -3.53 23.56 -1.07
N ALA A 246 -3.57 22.27 -1.39
CA ALA A 246 -3.83 21.82 -2.75
C ALA A 246 -5.22 22.24 -3.24
N VAL A 247 -6.25 22.23 -2.39
CA VAL A 247 -7.63 22.63 -2.77
C VAL A 247 -7.74 24.10 -3.16
N GLY A 248 -6.78 24.95 -2.82
CA GLY A 248 -6.75 26.36 -3.20
C GLY A 248 -6.58 26.59 -4.72
N THR A 249 -6.27 25.57 -5.50
CA THR A 249 -6.16 25.67 -6.97
C THR A 249 -7.13 24.70 -7.66
N PRO A 250 -7.69 25.08 -8.84
CA PRO A 250 -8.59 24.18 -9.58
C PRO A 250 -7.97 22.83 -9.95
N ALA A 251 -6.67 22.80 -10.24
CA ALA A 251 -5.94 21.57 -10.55
C ALA A 251 -5.71 20.72 -9.30
N GLY A 252 -5.34 21.34 -8.17
CA GLY A 252 -5.17 20.68 -6.89
C GLY A 252 -6.50 20.15 -6.34
N LEU A 253 -7.57 20.94 -6.42
CA LEU A 253 -8.91 20.49 -6.02
C LEU A 253 -9.33 19.22 -6.77
N ARG A 254 -9.09 19.15 -8.08
CA ARG A 254 -9.39 17.93 -8.86
C ARG A 254 -8.56 16.74 -8.39
N ARG A 255 -7.27 16.94 -8.06
CA ARG A 255 -6.40 15.86 -7.54
C ARG A 255 -6.86 15.38 -6.19
N VAL A 256 -7.18 16.29 -5.27
CA VAL A 256 -7.67 15.94 -3.93
C VAL A 256 -8.98 15.17 -4.02
N LYS A 257 -9.94 15.65 -4.82
CA LYS A 257 -11.20 14.91 -5.07
C LYS A 257 -10.95 13.52 -5.67
N GLY A 258 -10.01 13.40 -6.61
CA GLY A 258 -9.62 12.10 -7.18
C GLY A 258 -9.03 11.15 -6.13
N LEU A 259 -8.19 11.68 -5.23
CA LEU A 259 -7.59 10.91 -4.15
C LEU A 259 -8.64 10.43 -3.14
N LEU A 260 -9.55 11.31 -2.70
CA LEU A 260 -10.62 10.95 -1.78
C LEU A 260 -11.54 9.87 -2.37
N ARG A 261 -11.91 10.00 -3.64
CA ARG A 261 -12.71 8.97 -4.33
C ARG A 261 -11.98 7.63 -4.41
N SER A 262 -10.66 7.65 -4.63
CA SER A 262 -9.88 6.41 -4.64
C SER A 262 -9.84 5.70 -3.28
N TYR A 263 -9.90 6.46 -2.17
CA TYR A 263 -10.03 5.88 -0.83
C TYR A 263 -11.41 5.25 -0.64
N GLU A 264 -12.48 5.94 -1.06
CA GLU A 264 -13.85 5.42 -0.98
C GLU A 264 -14.02 4.16 -1.83
N ASP A 265 -13.51 4.17 -3.06
CA ASP A 265 -13.53 3.01 -3.96
C ASP A 265 -12.78 1.80 -3.39
N GLY A 266 -11.58 2.04 -2.84
CA GLY A 266 -10.77 1.00 -2.19
C GLY A 266 -11.47 0.41 -0.97
N GLU A 267 -12.11 1.26 -0.18
CA GLU A 267 -12.86 0.82 0.99
C GLU A 267 -14.10 0.00 0.62
N GLU A 268 -14.84 0.40 -0.41
CA GLU A 268 -15.97 -0.38 -0.91
C GLU A 268 -15.55 -1.79 -1.36
N ASP A 269 -14.42 -1.90 -2.06
CA ASP A 269 -13.89 -3.18 -2.49
C ASP A 269 -13.44 -4.05 -1.31
N MET A 270 -12.76 -3.47 -0.32
CA MET A 270 -12.37 -4.16 0.91
C MET A 270 -13.57 -4.59 1.73
N ALA A 271 -14.57 -3.72 1.90
CA ALA A 271 -15.78 -4.02 2.63
C ALA A 271 -16.55 -5.19 1.98
N ARG A 272 -16.61 -5.22 0.65
CA ARG A 272 -17.22 -6.31 -0.11
C ARG A 272 -16.48 -7.63 0.11
N MET A 273 -15.14 -7.63 0.04
CA MET A 273 -14.33 -8.82 0.30
C MET A 273 -14.49 -9.33 1.74
N GLN A 274 -14.57 -8.43 2.71
CA GLN A 274 -14.71 -8.74 4.13
C GLN A 274 -16.16 -8.94 4.57
N ARG A 275 -17.14 -8.81 3.67
CA ARG A 275 -18.59 -8.95 3.93
C ARG A 275 -19.06 -8.05 5.07
N ARG A 276 -18.55 -6.83 5.17
CA ARG A 276 -18.93 -5.81 6.15
C ARG A 276 -19.50 -4.57 5.46
N ARG A 277 -20.10 -3.66 6.24
CA ARG A 277 -20.47 -2.34 5.70
C ARG A 277 -19.23 -1.54 5.32
N PRO A 278 -19.25 -0.75 4.23
CA PRO A 278 -18.19 0.21 3.93
C PRO A 278 -18.19 1.34 4.97
N ILE A 279 -16.99 1.85 5.24
CA ILE A 279 -16.79 2.97 6.13
C ILE A 279 -16.78 4.26 5.31
N SER A 280 -17.44 5.29 5.83
CA SER A 280 -17.51 6.57 5.14
C SER A 280 -16.25 7.40 5.35
N TYR A 281 -15.70 7.92 4.26
CA TYR A 281 -14.62 8.92 4.28
C TYR A 281 -15.15 10.36 4.28
N GLN A 282 -16.45 10.57 4.55
CA GLN A 282 -17.08 11.90 4.56
C GLN A 282 -16.34 12.88 5.47
N PHE A 283 -15.79 12.41 6.58
CA PHE A 283 -15.02 13.26 7.52
C PHE A 283 -13.79 13.95 6.87
N LEU A 284 -13.19 13.37 5.83
CA LEU A 284 -12.09 14.02 5.09
C LEU A 284 -12.60 15.12 4.16
N TRP A 285 -13.77 14.92 3.54
CA TRP A 285 -14.43 15.95 2.74
C TRP A 285 -14.81 17.14 3.62
N ASP A 286 -15.34 16.86 4.80
CA ASP A 286 -15.76 17.88 5.77
C ASP A 286 -14.54 18.64 6.33
N ALA A 287 -13.43 17.96 6.62
CA ALA A 287 -12.18 18.57 7.08
C ALA A 287 -11.59 19.59 6.09
N LEU A 288 -11.87 19.42 4.80
CA LEU A 288 -11.45 20.35 3.75
C LEU A 288 -12.53 21.38 3.36
N GLY A 289 -13.77 21.22 3.83
CA GLY A 289 -14.88 22.08 3.48
C GLY A 289 -15.27 22.02 1.99
N ILE A 290 -15.05 20.89 1.33
CA ILE A 290 -15.33 20.72 -0.10
C ILE A 290 -16.51 19.75 -0.33
N ALA A 291 -17.33 20.05 -1.32
CA ALA A 291 -18.41 19.16 -1.72
C ALA A 291 -17.87 17.93 -2.48
N ARG A 292 -18.51 16.80 -2.26
CA ARG A 292 -18.25 15.50 -2.91
C ARG A 292 -18.40 15.51 -4.43
#